data_86597acfd3355fa6b6ce379c1b739a3c
#
_entry.id   86597acfd3355fa6b6ce379c1b739a3c
#
_cell.length_a   1.000
_cell.length_b   1.000
_cell.length_c   1.000
_cell.angle_alpha   90.00
_cell.angle_beta   90.00
_cell.angle_gamma   90.00
#
_symmetry.space_group_name_H-M   'P 1'
#
loop_
_entity.id
_entity.type
_entity.pdbx_description
1 polymer ?
#
loop_
_entity_poly.entity_id
_entity_poly.type
_entity_poly.pdbx_seq_one_letter_code
_entity_poly.pdbx_strand_id
1 'polypeptide(L)'
;MFRPPVGRALRSLTLLIALALIVLAPAAQAAPSAAAGAGVPFDQQFIDMMVPHHQGATQMAGIALTHGEHPQITRLARAIVAAQDREIVQMKAWRTAWYGSDRTPSTMATLPGMTAAQMDMQMGHDILALKTARPFDKAFIGAMLAHHESAIAAAKLELARGAHPELKALALGIIEAQARAVGLMTAYLDLWYHSAPSGTMGGMQGM
;
A
#
# COMPACT_ATOMS: atom_id res chain seq x y z
N MET A 1 69.18 -9.09 26.75
CA MET A 1 68.78 -9.50 25.38
C MET A 1 67.25 -9.68 25.39
N PHE A 2 66.51 -8.58 25.19
CA PHE A 2 65.04 -8.55 25.17
C PHE A 2 64.57 -8.29 23.74
N ARG A 3 63.75 -9.22 23.18
CA ARG A 3 63.05 -9.03 21.90
C ARG A 3 61.69 -8.44 22.17
N PRO A 4 61.27 -7.41 21.44
CA PRO A 4 59.88 -6.92 21.51
C PRO A 4 58.92 -7.77 20.66
N PRO A 5 57.63 -7.84 21.02
CA PRO A 5 56.63 -8.59 20.26
C PRO A 5 56.15 -7.85 19.02
N VAL A 6 56.01 -8.59 17.95
CA VAL A 6 55.50 -8.14 16.65
C VAL A 6 54.02 -7.92 16.71
N GLY A 7 53.55 -6.68 16.67
CA GLY A 7 52.15 -6.30 16.58
C GLY A 7 51.60 -6.62 15.17
N ARG A 8 50.61 -7.51 15.08
CA ARG A 8 49.81 -7.72 13.88
C ARG A 8 48.84 -6.56 13.71
N ALA A 9 49.11 -5.70 12.75
CA ALA A 9 48.17 -4.69 12.30
C ALA A 9 47.00 -5.37 11.53
N LEU A 10 45.82 -5.37 12.12
CA LEU A 10 44.57 -5.67 11.39
C LEU A 10 44.30 -4.53 10.42
N ARG A 11 44.48 -4.79 9.14
CA ARG A 11 44.02 -3.88 8.07
C ARG A 11 42.51 -4.08 7.92
N SER A 12 41.74 -3.14 8.43
CA SER A 12 40.31 -3.01 8.18
C SER A 12 40.10 -2.70 6.70
N LEU A 13 39.63 -3.66 5.96
CA LEU A 13 39.23 -3.50 4.55
C LEU A 13 37.82 -2.88 4.55
N THR A 14 37.76 -1.55 4.45
CA THR A 14 36.50 -0.82 4.26
C THR A 14 36.03 -1.02 2.83
N LEU A 15 35.08 -1.93 2.63
CA LEU A 15 34.42 -2.15 1.35
C LEU A 15 33.46 -0.97 1.08
N LEU A 16 33.91 0.02 0.34
CA LEU A 16 33.05 1.06 -0.21
C LEU A 16 32.20 0.45 -1.34
N ILE A 17 30.98 0.09 -1.01
CA ILE A 17 29.95 -0.22 -2.00
C ILE A 17 29.50 1.10 -2.62
N ALA A 18 30.08 1.45 -3.76
CA ALA A 18 29.60 2.54 -4.59
C ALA A 18 28.26 2.10 -5.21
N LEU A 19 27.16 2.56 -4.63
CA LEU A 19 25.84 2.42 -5.21
C LEU A 19 25.75 3.35 -6.43
N ALA A 20 26.04 2.80 -7.62
CA ALA A 20 25.83 3.51 -8.87
C ALA A 20 24.30 3.67 -9.06
N LEU A 21 23.78 4.86 -8.76
CA LEU A 21 22.46 5.30 -9.19
C LEU A 21 22.49 5.43 -10.72
N ILE A 22 22.08 4.37 -11.43
CA ILE A 22 21.75 4.48 -12.84
C ILE A 22 20.43 5.26 -12.89
N VAL A 23 20.54 6.57 -13.09
CA VAL A 23 19.40 7.40 -13.49
C VAL A 23 19.11 7.03 -14.93
N LEU A 24 18.25 6.03 -15.14
CA LEU A 24 17.65 5.77 -16.44
C LEU A 24 16.71 6.95 -16.72
N ALA A 25 17.13 7.89 -17.56
CA ALA A 25 16.24 8.89 -18.10
C ALA A 25 15.09 8.13 -18.80
N PRO A 26 13.81 8.43 -18.50
CA PRO A 26 12.71 7.78 -19.19
C PRO A 26 12.81 8.19 -20.66
N ALA A 27 13.03 7.22 -21.55
CA ALA A 27 12.79 7.42 -22.97
C ALA A 27 11.32 7.82 -23.10
N ALA A 28 11.06 9.03 -23.58
CA ALA A 28 9.73 9.49 -23.90
C ALA A 28 9.18 8.59 -25.02
N GLN A 29 8.51 7.50 -24.63
CA GLN A 29 7.75 6.71 -25.57
C GLN A 29 6.54 7.55 -25.97
N ALA A 30 6.43 7.82 -27.26
CA ALA A 30 5.26 8.50 -27.80
C ALA A 30 4.01 7.71 -27.39
N ALA A 31 3.11 8.39 -26.69
CA ALA A 31 1.82 7.82 -26.32
C ALA A 31 1.14 7.29 -27.59
N PRO A 32 0.50 6.10 -27.54
CA PRO A 32 -0.35 5.67 -28.66
C PRO A 32 -1.42 6.73 -28.86
N SER A 33 -1.42 7.35 -30.04
CA SER A 33 -2.41 8.34 -30.43
C SER A 33 -3.79 7.71 -30.26
N ALA A 34 -4.60 8.22 -29.34
CA ALA A 34 -5.96 7.75 -29.12
C ALA A 34 -6.73 7.89 -30.44
N ALA A 35 -7.06 6.78 -31.08
CA ALA A 35 -7.89 6.76 -32.26
C ALA A 35 -9.23 7.40 -31.90
N ALA A 36 -9.63 8.44 -32.68
CA ALA A 36 -10.90 9.12 -32.50
C ALA A 36 -12.04 8.08 -32.59
N GLY A 37 -12.72 7.80 -31.47
CA GLY A 37 -13.79 6.81 -31.36
C GLY A 37 -13.57 5.70 -30.31
N ALA A 38 -12.38 5.56 -29.75
CA ALA A 38 -12.15 4.65 -28.62
C ALA A 38 -12.64 5.28 -27.32
N GLY A 39 -13.30 4.47 -26.47
CA GLY A 39 -13.63 4.88 -25.08
C GLY A 39 -12.40 5.27 -24.28
N VAL A 40 -12.61 5.78 -23.07
CA VAL A 40 -11.49 6.16 -22.17
C VAL A 40 -10.50 4.99 -22.02
N PRO A 41 -9.18 5.19 -22.26
CA PRO A 41 -8.17 4.14 -22.12
C PRO A 41 -8.21 3.48 -20.73
N PHE A 42 -7.92 2.18 -20.67
CA PHE A 42 -8.01 1.44 -19.41
C PHE A 42 -7.06 2.01 -18.33
N ASP A 43 -5.84 2.35 -18.72
CA ASP A 43 -4.84 2.97 -17.82
C ASP A 43 -5.35 4.29 -17.22
N GLN A 44 -6.05 5.11 -18.03
CA GLN A 44 -6.66 6.33 -17.51
C GLN A 44 -7.77 6.02 -16.51
N GLN A 45 -8.63 5.04 -16.81
CA GLN A 45 -9.68 4.60 -15.90
C GLN A 45 -9.09 4.05 -14.59
N PHE A 46 -7.99 3.28 -14.68
CA PHE A 46 -7.28 2.78 -13.51
C PHE A 46 -6.74 3.93 -12.65
N ILE A 47 -6.04 4.91 -13.23
CA ILE A 47 -5.53 6.07 -12.51
C ILE A 47 -6.69 6.86 -11.88
N ASP A 48 -7.77 7.10 -12.64
CA ASP A 48 -8.93 7.87 -12.19
C ASP A 48 -9.68 7.19 -11.04
N MET A 49 -9.58 5.88 -10.93
CA MET A 49 -10.10 5.11 -9.80
C MET A 49 -9.08 5.03 -8.65
N MET A 50 -7.81 4.69 -8.93
CA MET A 50 -6.82 4.36 -7.90
C MET A 50 -6.33 5.59 -7.12
N VAL A 51 -6.28 6.77 -7.74
CA VAL A 51 -5.88 8.01 -7.03
C VAL A 51 -6.86 8.35 -5.90
N PRO A 52 -8.18 8.50 -6.11
CA PRO A 52 -9.10 8.76 -5.00
C PRO A 52 -9.18 7.56 -4.02
N HIS A 53 -8.99 6.33 -4.49
CA HIS A 53 -8.88 5.16 -3.63
C HIS A 53 -7.71 5.32 -2.63
N HIS A 54 -6.51 5.60 -3.10
CA HIS A 54 -5.34 5.82 -2.24
C HIS A 54 -5.53 7.01 -1.29
N GLN A 55 -6.20 8.08 -1.74
CA GLN A 55 -6.55 9.21 -0.87
C GLN A 55 -7.45 8.78 0.29
N GLY A 56 -8.38 7.86 0.07
CA GLY A 56 -9.20 7.26 1.13
C GLY A 56 -8.35 6.53 2.18
N ALA A 57 -7.40 5.70 1.74
CA ALA A 57 -6.50 5.01 2.66
C ALA A 57 -5.62 5.97 3.46
N THR A 58 -5.07 7.01 2.82
CA THR A 58 -4.23 8.00 3.53
C THR A 58 -5.04 8.78 4.56
N GLN A 59 -6.33 9.06 4.31
CA GLN A 59 -7.24 9.66 5.29
C GLN A 59 -7.49 8.72 6.48
N MET A 60 -7.82 7.44 6.24
CA MET A 60 -7.99 6.45 7.31
C MET A 60 -6.70 6.29 8.13
N ALA A 61 -5.56 6.19 7.46
CA ALA A 61 -4.26 6.10 8.12
C ALA A 61 -3.94 7.37 8.93
N GLY A 62 -4.30 8.56 8.42
CA GLY A 62 -4.18 9.82 9.15
C GLY A 62 -4.94 9.81 10.49
N ILE A 63 -6.14 9.21 10.54
CA ILE A 63 -6.88 9.02 11.79
C ILE A 63 -6.13 8.03 12.70
N ALA A 64 -5.60 6.94 12.16
CA ALA A 64 -4.86 5.95 12.94
C ALA A 64 -3.56 6.49 13.56
N LEU A 65 -2.95 7.54 13.01
CA LEU A 65 -1.79 8.21 13.63
C LEU A 65 -2.10 8.83 14.99
N THR A 66 -3.36 9.21 15.23
CA THR A 66 -3.79 9.89 16.46
C THR A 66 -4.68 9.04 17.36
N HIS A 67 -5.31 7.99 16.83
CA HIS A 67 -6.27 7.14 17.54
C HIS A 67 -5.76 5.70 17.76
N GLY A 68 -4.67 5.31 17.10
CA GLY A 68 -4.11 3.96 17.21
C GLY A 68 -3.74 3.61 18.65
N GLU A 69 -4.26 2.48 19.14
CA GLU A 69 -4.07 1.99 20.51
C GLU A 69 -2.74 1.23 20.64
N HIS A 70 -2.33 0.48 19.60
CA HIS A 70 -1.06 -0.22 19.55
C HIS A 70 -0.03 0.56 18.71
N PRO A 71 1.24 0.66 19.16
CA PRO A 71 2.31 1.33 18.39
C PRO A 71 2.53 0.74 17.00
N GLN A 72 2.18 -0.53 16.80
CA GLN A 72 2.24 -1.22 15.51
C GLN A 72 1.29 -0.58 14.49
N ILE A 73 0.09 -0.19 14.91
CA ILE A 73 -0.90 0.50 14.06
C ILE A 73 -0.38 1.87 13.63
N THR A 74 0.18 2.64 14.55
CA THR A 74 0.79 3.94 14.19
C THR A 74 1.95 3.78 13.19
N ARG A 75 2.79 2.74 13.34
CA ARG A 75 3.87 2.44 12.37
C ARG A 75 3.31 2.03 11.02
N LEU A 76 2.31 1.15 10.99
CA LEU A 76 1.63 0.73 9.78
C LEU A 76 0.99 1.91 9.05
N ALA A 77 0.27 2.76 9.78
CA ALA A 77 -0.37 3.96 9.23
C ALA A 77 0.65 4.91 8.56
N ARG A 78 1.80 5.15 9.21
CA ARG A 78 2.89 5.95 8.61
C ARG A 78 3.42 5.33 7.31
N ALA A 79 3.58 4.03 7.28
CA ALA A 79 4.06 3.31 6.10
C ALA A 79 3.04 3.38 4.95
N ILE A 80 1.75 3.24 5.25
CA ILE A 80 0.66 3.38 4.27
C ILE A 80 0.65 4.78 3.67
N VAL A 81 0.63 5.84 4.51
CA VAL A 81 0.67 7.23 4.03
C VAL A 81 1.89 7.43 3.12
N ALA A 82 3.08 7.10 3.58
CA ALA A 82 4.30 7.34 2.82
C ALA A 82 4.36 6.56 1.49
N ALA A 83 3.80 5.36 1.42
CA ALA A 83 3.76 4.58 0.18
C ALA A 83 2.73 5.15 -0.79
N GLN A 84 1.48 5.30 -0.33
CA GLN A 84 0.37 5.67 -1.21
C GLN A 84 0.43 7.12 -1.67
N ASP A 85 0.99 8.07 -0.88
CA ASP A 85 1.24 9.43 -1.34
C ASP A 85 2.22 9.47 -2.53
N ARG A 86 3.29 8.64 -2.49
CA ARG A 86 4.23 8.54 -3.62
C ARG A 86 3.54 7.97 -4.87
N GLU A 87 2.70 6.97 -4.71
CA GLU A 87 1.94 6.34 -5.80
C GLU A 87 0.92 7.31 -6.39
N ILE A 88 0.23 8.10 -5.57
CA ILE A 88 -0.66 9.19 -6.03
C ILE A 88 0.11 10.19 -6.88
N VAL A 89 1.25 10.69 -6.39
CA VAL A 89 2.07 11.66 -7.14
C VAL A 89 2.51 11.09 -8.48
N GLN A 90 2.95 9.84 -8.51
CA GLN A 90 3.40 9.18 -9.72
C GLN A 90 2.25 8.99 -10.74
N MET A 91 1.10 8.49 -10.28
CA MET A 91 -0.08 8.31 -11.15
C MET A 91 -0.57 9.64 -11.73
N LYS A 92 -0.62 10.70 -10.92
CA LYS A 92 -1.01 12.05 -11.39
C LYS A 92 -0.02 12.61 -12.41
N ALA A 93 1.28 12.38 -12.23
CA ALA A 93 2.30 12.76 -13.21
C ALA A 93 2.10 12.04 -14.55
N TRP A 94 1.88 10.73 -14.54
CA TRP A 94 1.59 9.97 -15.75
C TRP A 94 0.26 10.38 -16.40
N ARG A 95 -0.77 10.63 -15.58
CA ARG A 95 -2.05 11.12 -16.10
C ARG A 95 -1.88 12.44 -16.84
N THR A 96 -1.07 13.36 -16.31
CA THR A 96 -0.74 14.61 -17.01
C THR A 96 0.01 14.36 -18.31
N ALA A 97 1.04 13.52 -18.25
CA ALA A 97 1.90 13.23 -19.41
C ALA A 97 1.14 12.55 -20.56
N TRP A 98 0.25 11.61 -20.23
CA TRP A 98 -0.44 10.79 -21.23
C TRP A 98 -1.80 11.35 -21.67
N TYR A 99 -2.48 12.06 -20.76
CA TYR A 99 -3.87 12.50 -20.97
C TYR A 99 -4.08 14.00 -20.75
N GLY A 100 -3.01 14.77 -20.57
CA GLY A 100 -3.02 16.23 -20.56
C GLY A 100 -3.50 16.90 -19.28
N SER A 101 -3.85 16.15 -18.22
CA SER A 101 -4.34 16.72 -16.96
C SER A 101 -4.13 15.74 -15.80
N ASP A 102 -3.78 16.28 -14.60
CA ASP A 102 -3.70 15.52 -13.34
C ASP A 102 -5.06 15.40 -12.62
N ARG A 103 -6.11 15.96 -13.19
CA ARG A 103 -7.47 15.91 -12.60
C ARG A 103 -8.02 14.50 -12.65
N THR A 104 -8.17 13.88 -11.50
CA THR A 104 -8.96 12.67 -11.33
C THR A 104 -10.37 13.04 -10.85
N PRO A 105 -11.39 12.18 -11.07
CA PRO A 105 -12.72 12.39 -10.50
C PRO A 105 -12.66 12.59 -8.98
N SER A 106 -13.54 13.43 -8.45
CA SER A 106 -13.66 13.61 -6.99
C SER A 106 -14.36 12.44 -6.30
N THR A 107 -15.13 11.68 -7.06
CA THR A 107 -15.78 10.45 -6.64
C THR A 107 -15.09 9.27 -7.28
N MET A 108 -14.96 8.18 -6.55
CA MET A 108 -14.34 6.98 -7.02
C MET A 108 -15.09 6.41 -8.22
N ALA A 109 -14.41 6.31 -9.37
CA ALA A 109 -14.96 5.71 -10.57
C ALA A 109 -14.96 4.19 -10.44
N THR A 110 -15.92 3.52 -11.07
CA THR A 110 -15.92 2.06 -11.17
C THR A 110 -14.92 1.64 -12.25
N LEU A 111 -14.04 0.71 -11.93
CA LEU A 111 -13.12 0.14 -12.92
C LEU A 111 -13.80 -1.06 -13.61
N PRO A 112 -13.91 -1.06 -14.94
CA PRO A 112 -14.54 -2.17 -15.67
C PRO A 112 -13.84 -3.50 -15.43
N GLY A 113 -14.58 -4.48 -14.92
CA GLY A 113 -14.09 -5.82 -14.56
C GLY A 113 -14.01 -6.06 -13.05
N MET A 114 -14.21 -5.04 -12.22
CA MET A 114 -14.45 -5.25 -10.78
C MET A 114 -15.87 -5.77 -10.54
N THR A 115 -15.99 -6.67 -9.60
CA THR A 115 -17.30 -7.15 -9.11
C THR A 115 -17.97 -6.10 -8.21
N ALA A 116 -19.31 -6.20 -8.06
CA ALA A 116 -20.05 -5.33 -7.13
C ALA A 116 -19.47 -5.40 -5.69
N ALA A 117 -19.12 -6.60 -5.22
CA ALA A 117 -18.51 -6.77 -3.90
C ALA A 117 -17.14 -6.06 -3.76
N GLN A 118 -16.29 -6.11 -4.80
CA GLN A 118 -15.01 -5.40 -4.81
C GLN A 118 -15.21 -3.89 -4.83
N MET A 119 -16.23 -3.39 -5.51
CA MET A 119 -16.57 -1.97 -5.51
C MET A 119 -17.18 -1.54 -4.17
N ASP A 120 -17.99 -2.38 -3.54
CA ASP A 120 -18.59 -2.11 -2.23
C ASP A 120 -17.52 -2.05 -1.12
N MET A 121 -16.53 -2.94 -1.13
CA MET A 121 -15.36 -2.88 -0.26
C MET A 121 -14.58 -1.56 -0.41
N GLN A 122 -14.61 -0.98 -1.60
CA GLN A 122 -13.94 0.27 -1.93
C GLN A 122 -14.70 1.49 -1.39
N MET A 123 -16.03 1.46 -1.42
CA MET A 123 -16.92 2.59 -1.11
C MET A 123 -17.54 2.53 0.29
N GLY A 124 -17.53 1.35 0.94
CA GLY A 124 -18.34 1.04 2.11
C GLY A 124 -17.83 1.58 3.46
N HIS A 125 -16.72 2.32 3.49
CA HIS A 125 -16.15 2.77 4.76
C HIS A 125 -16.47 4.24 5.03
N ASP A 126 -17.32 4.47 6.01
CA ASP A 126 -17.44 5.78 6.63
C ASP A 126 -16.15 6.11 7.41
N ILE A 127 -15.25 6.82 6.73
CA ILE A 127 -13.94 7.24 7.29
C ILE A 127 -14.17 8.04 8.61
N LEU A 128 -15.26 8.78 8.71
CA LEU A 128 -15.56 9.56 9.91
C LEU A 128 -15.98 8.66 11.08
N ALA A 129 -16.66 7.54 10.80
CA ALA A 129 -17.05 6.58 11.82
C ALA A 129 -15.84 5.94 12.52
N LEU A 130 -14.69 5.85 11.84
CA LEU A 130 -13.44 5.37 12.47
C LEU A 130 -13.04 6.20 13.70
N LYS A 131 -13.28 7.51 13.71
CA LYS A 131 -12.88 8.36 14.84
C LYS A 131 -13.54 7.96 16.17
N THR A 132 -14.72 7.38 16.09
CA THR A 132 -15.51 6.98 17.27
C THR A 132 -15.54 5.47 17.50
N ALA A 133 -15.02 4.68 16.56
CA ALA A 133 -15.00 3.23 16.66
C ALA A 133 -14.20 2.74 17.88
N ARG A 134 -14.69 1.67 18.53
CA ARG A 134 -14.01 1.02 19.66
C ARG A 134 -14.18 -0.50 19.58
N PRO A 135 -13.13 -1.30 19.74
CA PRO A 135 -11.71 -0.89 19.77
C PRO A 135 -11.29 -0.26 18.45
N PHE A 136 -10.54 0.84 18.49
CA PHE A 136 -10.16 1.58 17.28
C PHE A 136 -9.35 0.72 16.31
N ASP A 137 -8.31 0.05 16.81
CA ASP A 137 -7.39 -0.73 15.98
C ASP A 137 -8.11 -1.86 15.24
N LYS A 138 -9.10 -2.52 15.87
CA LYS A 138 -9.90 -3.55 15.23
C LYS A 138 -10.72 -3.00 14.06
N ALA A 139 -11.35 -1.85 14.26
CA ALA A 139 -12.14 -1.18 13.23
C ALA A 139 -11.27 -0.68 12.07
N PHE A 140 -10.13 -0.05 12.39
CA PHE A 140 -9.16 0.41 11.41
C PHE A 140 -8.63 -0.75 10.56
N ILE A 141 -8.20 -1.85 11.20
CA ILE A 141 -7.72 -3.02 10.48
C ILE A 141 -8.81 -3.59 9.56
N GLY A 142 -10.02 -3.76 10.05
CA GLY A 142 -11.13 -4.29 9.24
C GLY A 142 -11.41 -3.44 8.00
N ALA A 143 -11.47 -2.12 8.16
CA ALA A 143 -11.65 -1.19 7.04
C ALA A 143 -10.48 -1.24 6.05
N MET A 144 -9.25 -1.23 6.56
CA MET A 144 -8.05 -1.20 5.72
C MET A 144 -7.80 -2.54 4.99
N LEU A 145 -8.20 -3.67 5.57
CA LEU A 145 -8.15 -4.98 4.90
C LEU A 145 -9.02 -4.97 3.64
N ALA A 146 -10.31 -4.61 3.77
CA ALA A 146 -11.23 -4.54 2.64
C ALA A 146 -10.74 -3.54 1.56
N HIS A 147 -10.22 -2.39 2.01
CA HIS A 147 -9.65 -1.38 1.13
C HIS A 147 -8.45 -1.92 0.34
N HIS A 148 -7.51 -2.60 0.97
CA HIS A 148 -6.34 -3.18 0.31
C HIS A 148 -6.71 -4.31 -0.65
N GLU A 149 -7.66 -5.16 -0.28
CA GLU A 149 -8.14 -6.24 -1.16
C GLU A 149 -8.76 -5.70 -2.45
N SER A 150 -9.53 -4.60 -2.37
CA SER A 150 -10.10 -3.96 -3.56
C SER A 150 -9.02 -3.36 -4.47
N ALA A 151 -7.97 -2.74 -3.91
CA ALA A 151 -6.84 -2.23 -4.68
C ALA A 151 -6.06 -3.36 -5.37
N ILE A 152 -5.83 -4.47 -4.68
CA ILE A 152 -5.17 -5.66 -5.26
C ILE A 152 -5.98 -6.20 -6.44
N ALA A 153 -7.31 -6.25 -6.31
CA ALA A 153 -8.18 -6.69 -7.40
C ALA A 153 -8.08 -5.76 -8.62
N ALA A 154 -8.14 -4.44 -8.40
CA ALA A 154 -7.99 -3.45 -9.45
C ALA A 154 -6.60 -3.49 -10.11
N ALA A 155 -5.54 -3.62 -9.34
CA ALA A 155 -4.17 -3.71 -9.85
C ALA A 155 -3.94 -4.98 -10.71
N LYS A 156 -4.59 -6.09 -10.38
CA LYS A 156 -4.58 -7.29 -11.24
C LYS A 156 -5.25 -7.04 -12.59
N LEU A 157 -6.32 -6.24 -12.64
CA LEU A 157 -6.94 -5.85 -13.91
C LEU A 157 -6.02 -4.94 -14.73
N GLU A 158 -5.28 -4.03 -14.08
CA GLU A 158 -4.28 -3.19 -14.75
C GLU A 158 -3.16 -4.05 -15.36
N LEU A 159 -2.64 -5.04 -14.64
CA LEU A 159 -1.65 -5.97 -15.20
C LEU A 159 -2.16 -6.69 -16.44
N ALA A 160 -3.44 -7.07 -16.46
CA ALA A 160 -4.04 -7.83 -17.56
C ALA A 160 -4.41 -6.94 -18.76
N ARG A 161 -4.83 -5.70 -18.55
CA ARG A 161 -5.50 -4.86 -19.54
C ARG A 161 -4.79 -3.56 -19.85
N GLY A 162 -3.92 -3.08 -18.97
CA GLY A 162 -3.18 -1.84 -19.14
C GLY A 162 -2.25 -1.89 -20.35
N ALA A 163 -1.96 -0.73 -20.92
CA ALA A 163 -1.08 -0.57 -22.07
C ALA A 163 0.32 -0.09 -21.68
N HIS A 164 0.44 0.78 -20.67
CA HIS A 164 1.72 1.37 -20.27
C HIS A 164 2.50 0.45 -19.33
N PRO A 165 3.72 0.01 -19.70
CA PRO A 165 4.51 -0.90 -18.88
C PRO A 165 4.89 -0.30 -17.51
N GLU A 166 5.05 1.02 -17.42
CA GLU A 166 5.35 1.73 -16.17
C GLU A 166 4.18 1.63 -15.17
N LEU A 167 2.94 1.76 -15.65
CA LEU A 167 1.75 1.63 -14.81
C LEU A 167 1.53 0.17 -14.38
N LYS A 168 1.81 -0.79 -15.26
CA LYS A 168 1.84 -2.21 -14.90
C LYS A 168 2.88 -2.51 -13.83
N ALA A 169 4.08 -1.93 -13.93
CA ALA A 169 5.11 -2.09 -12.91
C ALA A 169 4.64 -1.52 -11.55
N LEU A 170 3.99 -0.35 -11.55
CA LEU A 170 3.36 0.22 -10.35
C LEU A 170 2.27 -0.72 -9.81
N ALA A 171 1.39 -1.22 -10.66
CA ALA A 171 0.32 -2.15 -10.27
C ALA A 171 0.87 -3.42 -9.60
N LEU A 172 1.97 -3.98 -10.12
CA LEU A 172 2.66 -5.09 -9.46
C LEU A 172 3.18 -4.69 -8.06
N GLY A 173 3.80 -3.53 -7.95
CA GLY A 173 4.26 -2.98 -6.66
C GLY A 173 3.12 -2.80 -5.65
N ILE A 174 1.96 -2.29 -6.11
CA ILE A 174 0.74 -2.17 -5.29
C ILE A 174 0.30 -3.54 -4.78
N ILE A 175 0.21 -4.55 -5.65
CA ILE A 175 -0.18 -5.91 -5.25
C ILE A 175 0.74 -6.43 -4.16
N GLU A 176 2.04 -6.34 -4.36
CA GLU A 176 3.04 -6.86 -3.41
C GLU A 176 3.02 -6.13 -2.07
N ALA A 177 2.98 -4.79 -2.10
CA ALA A 177 3.00 -3.98 -0.89
C ALA A 177 1.71 -4.17 -0.07
N GLN A 178 0.57 -4.14 -0.73
CA GLN A 178 -0.71 -4.26 -0.05
C GLN A 178 -0.99 -5.69 0.41
N ALA A 179 -0.56 -6.73 -0.31
CA ALA A 179 -0.65 -8.11 0.17
C ALA A 179 0.19 -8.34 1.44
N ARG A 180 1.39 -7.73 1.53
CA ARG A 180 2.18 -7.77 2.78
C ARG A 180 1.46 -7.06 3.93
N ALA A 181 0.83 -5.92 3.66
CA ALA A 181 0.06 -5.19 4.68
C ALA A 181 -1.17 -5.99 5.14
N VAL A 182 -1.89 -6.65 4.21
CA VAL A 182 -3.01 -7.56 4.53
C VAL A 182 -2.53 -8.67 5.46
N GLY A 183 -1.46 -9.37 5.13
CA GLY A 183 -0.91 -10.42 6.00
C GLY A 183 -0.55 -9.94 7.40
N LEU A 184 0.05 -8.74 7.51
CA LEU A 184 0.39 -8.14 8.79
C LEU A 184 -0.85 -7.76 9.61
N MET A 185 -1.84 -7.14 8.98
CA MET A 185 -3.10 -6.75 9.63
C MET A 185 -3.89 -7.96 10.10
N THR A 186 -3.95 -9.02 9.29
CA THR A 186 -4.59 -10.29 9.68
C THR A 186 -3.92 -10.88 10.92
N ALA A 187 -2.57 -10.91 10.94
CA ALA A 187 -1.83 -11.39 12.12
C ALA A 187 -2.10 -10.54 13.37
N TYR A 188 -2.30 -9.23 13.24
CA TYR A 188 -2.66 -8.38 14.37
C TYR A 188 -4.08 -8.63 14.86
N LEU A 189 -5.06 -8.88 13.97
CA LEU A 189 -6.40 -9.27 14.38
C LEU A 189 -6.40 -10.57 15.17
N ASP A 190 -5.67 -11.58 14.69
CA ASP A 190 -5.56 -12.87 15.35
C ASP A 190 -4.90 -12.73 16.72
N LEU A 191 -3.80 -11.99 16.78
CA LEU A 191 -3.03 -11.81 18.02
C LEU A 191 -3.80 -11.05 19.10
N TRP A 192 -4.55 -10.00 18.71
CA TRP A 192 -5.14 -9.09 19.71
C TRP A 192 -6.62 -9.34 19.96
N TYR A 193 -7.34 -9.95 19.03
CA TYR A 193 -8.81 -10.02 19.08
C TYR A 193 -9.39 -11.42 18.91
N HIS A 194 -8.60 -12.42 18.47
CA HIS A 194 -9.04 -13.80 18.31
C HIS A 194 -8.29 -14.80 19.17
N SER A 195 -7.23 -14.39 19.88
CA SER A 195 -6.58 -15.26 20.86
C SER A 195 -7.59 -15.62 21.94
N ALA A 196 -7.97 -16.89 22.04
CA ALA A 196 -8.77 -17.37 23.16
C ALA A 196 -8.07 -16.98 24.48
N PRO A 197 -8.80 -16.56 25.53
CA PRO A 197 -8.19 -16.39 26.84
C PRO A 197 -7.55 -17.74 27.19
N SER A 198 -6.23 -17.72 27.40
CA SER A 198 -5.48 -18.88 27.89
C SER A 198 -6.23 -19.45 29.09
N GLY A 199 -6.73 -20.66 28.92
CA GLY A 199 -7.56 -21.33 29.90
C GLY A 199 -6.97 -21.22 31.26
N THR A 200 -7.75 -20.74 32.19
CA THR A 200 -7.56 -20.92 33.63
C THR A 200 -7.23 -22.38 33.84
N MET A 201 -5.97 -22.69 34.18
CA MET A 201 -5.65 -24.01 34.77
C MET A 201 -6.48 -24.11 36.01
N GLY A 202 -7.61 -24.84 35.90
CA GLY A 202 -8.41 -25.24 37.01
C GLY A 202 -7.54 -25.97 38.01
N GLY A 203 -7.43 -25.38 39.20
CA GLY A 203 -6.74 -26.00 40.32
C GLY A 203 -7.30 -27.41 40.54
N MET A 204 -6.44 -28.41 40.43
CA MET A 204 -6.63 -29.69 41.07
C MET A 204 -6.47 -29.44 42.57
N GLN A 205 -7.59 -29.14 43.22
CA GLN A 205 -7.67 -29.34 44.66
C GLN A 205 -7.87 -30.83 44.91
N GLY A 206 -6.97 -31.39 45.73
CA GLY A 206 -6.91 -32.76 46.11
C GLY A 206 -8.11 -33.26 46.93
N MET A 207 -8.31 -34.52 46.86
CA MET A 207 -8.79 -35.36 47.96
C MET A 207 -7.80 -36.52 48.11
#